data_2342fdbd945fe5b8d95e849c4a440be9
#
_entry.id   2342fdbd945fe5b8d95e849c4a440be9
#
_cell.length_a   1.000
_cell.length_b   1.000
_cell.length_c   1.000
_cell.angle_alpha   90.00
_cell.angle_beta   90.00
_cell.angle_gamma   90.00
#
_symmetry.space_group_name_H-M   'P 1'
#
loop_
_entity.id
_entity.type
_entity.pdbx_description
1 polymer ?
#
loop_
_entity_poly.entity_id
_entity_poly.type
_entity_poly.pdbx_seq_one_letter_code
_entity_poly.pdbx_strand_id
1 'polypeptide(L)'
;MVTSRRRRGLLALVASVALCVVVPLTASQAHADIYQWTDADGVVHFTNRPTSNPTAKVYLKAAAAPVGAVAGNAVRPGVTPYAPQDRDPLRYTRFDEYIRQASALYQIPEPLVRAVIKVESDYDPRAVSYAGARGLMQLMPETAARMQVKDINDPRENIFGGVRYLRVLANMFNGDLELSVAGYNAGENAVMQYGGIPPYAQTRDYVVKVNRFYRRYRTIPDLAEASRWEGAVALPDPSGSR
;
A
#
# COMPACT_ATOMS: atom_id res chain seq x y z
N MET A 1 54.28 52.55 59.56
CA MET A 1 54.44 52.77 58.14
C MET A 1 54.49 51.40 57.51
N VAL A 2 53.36 50.97 56.90
CA VAL A 2 53.22 49.63 56.36
C VAL A 2 52.68 49.80 54.95
N THR A 3 53.51 49.40 53.97
CA THR A 3 53.19 49.43 52.56
C THR A 3 52.58 48.11 52.11
N SER A 4 51.30 48.15 51.75
CA SER A 4 50.54 47.08 51.18
C SER A 4 50.93 46.85 49.72
N ARG A 5 51.41 45.65 49.35
CA ARG A 5 51.62 45.19 47.98
C ARG A 5 50.36 44.38 47.55
N ARG A 6 49.58 44.94 46.62
CA ARG A 6 48.52 44.24 45.91
C ARG A 6 49.13 43.26 44.90
N ARG A 7 48.89 41.98 45.07
CA ARG A 7 49.10 40.96 44.02
C ARG A 7 47.90 40.93 43.11
N ARG A 8 48.12 41.23 41.84
CA ARG A 8 47.13 41.02 40.77
C ARG A 8 47.23 39.58 40.36
N GLY A 9 46.21 38.76 40.64
CA GLY A 9 46.04 37.42 40.12
C GLY A 9 45.51 37.47 38.68
N LEU A 10 46.29 36.91 37.76
CA LEU A 10 45.90 36.75 36.35
C LEU A 10 45.04 35.48 36.26
N LEU A 11 43.73 35.65 36.08
CA LEU A 11 42.84 34.53 35.76
C LEU A 11 42.99 34.21 34.27
N ALA A 12 43.65 33.12 33.97
CA ALA A 12 43.66 32.53 32.62
C ALA A 12 42.37 31.77 32.37
N LEU A 13 41.53 32.35 31.50
CA LEU A 13 40.30 31.70 31.01
C LEU A 13 40.67 30.69 29.93
N VAL A 14 40.64 29.42 30.26
CA VAL A 14 40.83 28.34 29.28
C VAL A 14 39.46 28.13 28.60
N ALA A 15 39.31 28.64 27.40
CA ALA A 15 38.15 28.36 26.57
C ALA A 15 38.33 27.00 25.91
N SER A 16 37.67 25.96 26.44
CA SER A 16 37.56 24.67 25.79
C SER A 16 36.59 24.76 24.63
N VAL A 17 37.11 24.80 23.41
CA VAL A 17 36.29 24.68 22.20
C VAL A 17 35.98 23.19 22.02
N ALA A 18 34.77 22.77 22.40
CA ALA A 18 34.25 21.45 22.07
C ALA A 18 33.95 21.41 20.57
N LEU A 19 34.81 20.75 19.81
CA LEU A 19 34.61 20.45 18.40
C LEU A 19 33.54 19.36 18.30
N CYS A 20 32.26 19.73 18.14
CA CYS A 20 31.19 18.79 17.78
C CYS A 20 31.43 18.31 16.35
N VAL A 21 32.03 17.15 16.20
CA VAL A 21 32.04 16.43 14.93
C VAL A 21 30.63 15.93 14.67
N VAL A 22 29.88 16.69 13.87
CA VAL A 22 28.61 16.22 13.31
C VAL A 22 28.95 15.18 12.25
N VAL A 23 28.94 13.90 12.63
CA VAL A 23 28.96 12.79 11.68
C VAL A 23 27.60 12.78 11.00
N PRO A 24 27.50 13.03 9.68
CA PRO A 24 26.23 12.87 9.01
C PRO A 24 25.87 11.38 9.06
N LEU A 25 24.84 11.02 9.83
CA LEU A 25 24.18 9.72 9.68
C LEU A 25 23.54 9.73 8.28
N THR A 26 24.30 9.26 7.29
CA THR A 26 23.70 8.87 6.03
C THR A 26 22.87 7.62 6.31
N ALA A 27 21.58 7.81 6.55
CA ALA A 27 20.62 6.72 6.55
C ALA A 27 20.67 6.10 5.13
N SER A 28 21.42 5.01 5.01
CA SER A 28 21.39 4.19 3.81
C SER A 28 19.97 3.65 3.70
N GLN A 29 19.21 4.19 2.76
CA GLN A 29 17.92 3.60 2.40
C GLN A 29 18.22 2.24 1.80
N ALA A 30 18.02 1.20 2.60
CA ALA A 30 18.13 -0.17 2.15
C ALA A 30 16.95 -0.46 1.19
N HIS A 31 17.15 -0.19 -0.09
CA HIS A 31 16.27 -0.70 -1.11
C HIS A 31 16.58 -2.19 -1.26
N ALA A 32 15.68 -3.04 -0.82
CA ALA A 32 15.83 -4.48 -0.95
C ALA A 32 15.09 -4.97 -2.19
N ASP A 33 15.76 -5.79 -3.01
CA ASP A 33 15.13 -6.51 -4.11
C ASP A 33 13.99 -7.38 -3.55
N ILE A 34 12.92 -7.56 -4.32
CA ILE A 34 11.84 -8.48 -3.99
C ILE A 34 12.08 -9.78 -4.76
N TYR A 35 12.13 -10.87 -4.02
CA TYR A 35 12.30 -12.22 -4.55
C TYR A 35 10.93 -12.92 -4.60
N GLN A 36 10.71 -13.74 -5.61
CA GLN A 36 9.52 -14.57 -5.79
C GLN A 36 9.92 -16.01 -6.01
N TRP A 37 9.17 -16.95 -5.41
CA TRP A 37 9.20 -18.37 -5.75
C TRP A 37 7.82 -18.99 -5.60
N THR A 38 7.61 -20.16 -6.21
CA THR A 38 6.40 -20.95 -6.02
C THR A 38 6.81 -22.23 -5.30
N ASP A 39 6.08 -22.59 -4.25
CA ASP A 39 6.32 -23.84 -3.54
C ASP A 39 5.69 -25.05 -4.24
N ALA A 40 5.84 -26.25 -3.61
CA ALA A 40 5.32 -27.50 -4.15
C ALA A 40 3.78 -27.53 -4.22
N ASP A 41 3.10 -26.74 -3.40
CA ASP A 41 1.64 -26.63 -3.35
C ASP A 41 1.10 -25.62 -4.36
N GLY A 42 1.98 -24.98 -5.14
CA GLY A 42 1.61 -23.98 -6.14
C GLY A 42 1.42 -22.57 -5.55
N VAL A 43 1.74 -22.36 -4.27
CA VAL A 43 1.62 -21.07 -3.61
C VAL A 43 2.79 -20.17 -4.00
N VAL A 44 2.48 -18.94 -4.42
CA VAL A 44 3.47 -17.94 -4.79
C VAL A 44 3.88 -17.12 -3.58
N HIS A 45 5.17 -17.18 -3.26
CA HIS A 45 5.79 -16.45 -2.15
C HIS A 45 6.57 -15.25 -2.66
N PHE A 46 6.58 -14.20 -1.85
CA PHE A 46 7.41 -13.01 -2.06
C PHE A 46 8.16 -12.66 -0.78
N THR A 47 9.40 -12.17 -0.91
CA THR A 47 10.18 -11.66 0.22
C THR A 47 11.10 -10.53 -0.22
N ASN A 48 11.31 -9.55 0.65
CA ASN A 48 12.31 -8.50 0.49
C ASN A 48 13.65 -8.84 1.17
N ARG A 49 13.76 -10.05 1.71
CA ARG A 49 15.01 -10.53 2.33
C ARG A 49 15.72 -11.48 1.37
N PRO A 50 17.05 -11.41 1.28
CA PRO A 50 17.81 -12.43 0.57
C PRO A 50 17.40 -13.82 1.07
N THR A 51 17.08 -14.71 0.15
CA THR A 51 16.61 -16.05 0.47
C THR A 51 17.57 -17.08 -0.11
N SER A 52 17.80 -18.17 0.63
CA SER A 52 18.56 -19.32 0.16
C SER A 52 17.73 -20.28 -0.70
N ASN A 53 16.46 -19.96 -0.95
CA ASN A 53 15.61 -20.80 -1.79
C ASN A 53 16.13 -20.81 -3.23
N PRO A 54 16.54 -21.98 -3.79
CA PRO A 54 17.16 -22.06 -5.12
C PRO A 54 16.20 -21.73 -6.27
N THR A 55 14.88 -21.79 -6.02
CA THR A 55 13.85 -21.44 -7.01
C THR A 55 13.44 -19.97 -6.97
N ALA A 56 13.94 -19.21 -5.99
CA ALA A 56 13.63 -17.80 -5.88
C ALA A 56 14.29 -17.00 -7.01
N LYS A 57 13.51 -16.15 -7.65
CA LYS A 57 13.96 -15.23 -8.70
C LYS A 57 13.72 -13.80 -8.23
N VAL A 58 14.58 -12.87 -8.64
CA VAL A 58 14.32 -11.45 -8.43
C VAL A 58 13.07 -11.06 -9.22
N TYR A 59 12.02 -10.73 -8.48
CA TYR A 59 10.73 -10.33 -9.04
C TYR A 59 10.69 -8.83 -9.32
N LEU A 60 11.23 -8.05 -8.40
CA LEU A 60 11.37 -6.60 -8.52
C LEU A 60 12.76 -6.21 -8.03
N LYS A 61 13.57 -5.64 -8.93
CA LYS A 61 14.86 -5.11 -8.56
C LYS A 61 14.68 -3.73 -7.97
N ALA A 62 15.25 -3.51 -6.79
CA ALA A 62 15.26 -2.19 -6.20
C ALA A 62 15.98 -1.22 -7.16
N ALA A 63 15.25 -0.27 -7.72
CA ALA A 63 15.87 0.80 -8.48
C ALA A 63 16.65 1.67 -7.50
N ALA A 64 17.94 1.90 -7.79
CA ALA A 64 18.65 2.97 -7.14
C ALA A 64 17.87 4.26 -7.43
N ALA A 65 17.24 4.82 -6.40
CA ALA A 65 16.51 6.07 -6.57
C ALA A 65 17.51 7.12 -7.05
N PRO A 66 17.30 7.76 -8.22
CA PRO A 66 18.10 8.91 -8.59
C PRO A 66 17.89 9.96 -7.50
N VAL A 67 18.98 10.32 -6.82
CA VAL A 67 19.01 11.43 -5.89
C VAL A 67 18.58 12.68 -6.67
N GLY A 68 17.33 13.15 -6.43
CA GLY A 68 16.80 14.34 -7.09
C GLY A 68 15.58 14.17 -7.99
N ALA A 69 15.15 12.95 -8.29
CA ALA A 69 13.84 12.78 -8.89
C ALA A 69 12.77 12.85 -7.78
N VAL A 70 12.29 14.05 -7.52
CA VAL A 70 10.91 14.22 -7.04
C VAL A 70 10.08 13.63 -8.18
N ALA A 71 9.77 12.33 -8.09
CA ALA A 71 8.74 11.74 -8.92
C ALA A 71 7.52 12.63 -8.67
N GLY A 72 7.18 13.40 -9.71
CA GLY A 72 6.09 14.35 -9.62
C GLY A 72 4.91 13.59 -9.04
N ASN A 73 4.30 14.19 -8.06
CA ASN A 73 3.11 13.73 -7.38
C ASN A 73 2.10 13.14 -8.40
N ALA A 74 2.26 11.88 -8.74
CA ALA A 74 1.17 11.10 -9.25
C ALA A 74 0.26 10.80 -8.04
N VAL A 75 -0.19 11.88 -7.38
CA VAL A 75 -1.41 11.83 -6.58
C VAL A 75 -2.43 11.25 -7.54
N ARG A 76 -2.81 10.00 -7.34
CA ARG A 76 -3.99 9.48 -8.04
C ARG A 76 -5.08 10.49 -7.76
N PRO A 77 -5.57 11.22 -8.80
CA PRO A 77 -6.66 12.17 -8.60
C PRO A 77 -7.74 11.42 -7.88
N GLY A 78 -8.34 12.04 -6.86
CA GLY A 78 -9.25 11.40 -5.94
C GLY A 78 -10.12 10.37 -6.62
N VAL A 79 -10.29 9.22 -5.98
CA VAL A 79 -11.36 8.30 -6.39
C VAL A 79 -12.63 9.12 -6.27
N THR A 80 -12.99 9.84 -7.35
CA THR A 80 -14.35 10.37 -7.46
C THR A 80 -15.21 9.14 -7.25
N PRO A 81 -16.26 9.21 -6.44
CA PRO A 81 -17.14 8.08 -6.24
C PRO A 81 -17.60 7.63 -7.64
N TYR A 82 -16.94 6.57 -8.15
CA TYR A 82 -17.32 6.01 -9.43
C TYR A 82 -18.72 5.47 -9.24
N ALA A 83 -19.68 6.08 -9.92
CA ALA A 83 -21.02 5.52 -9.96
C ALA A 83 -20.95 4.29 -10.88
N PRO A 84 -21.08 3.06 -10.35
CA PRO A 84 -20.92 1.87 -11.17
C PRO A 84 -21.96 1.88 -12.28
N GLN A 85 -21.53 1.64 -13.51
CA GLN A 85 -22.41 1.49 -14.65
C GLN A 85 -23.19 0.17 -14.59
N ASP A 86 -22.58 -0.85 -13.97
CA ASP A 86 -23.21 -2.13 -13.70
C ASP A 86 -24.09 -2.03 -12.44
N ARG A 87 -25.41 -2.01 -12.65
CA ARG A 87 -26.42 -1.95 -11.56
C ARG A 87 -26.98 -3.32 -11.20
N ASP A 88 -26.49 -4.41 -11.81
CA ASP A 88 -26.93 -5.75 -11.49
C ASP A 88 -26.56 -6.11 -10.04
N PRO A 89 -27.52 -6.47 -9.17
CA PRO A 89 -27.22 -6.91 -7.80
C PRO A 89 -26.28 -8.12 -7.75
N LEU A 90 -26.30 -8.98 -8.78
CA LEU A 90 -25.39 -10.13 -8.88
C LEU A 90 -23.95 -9.75 -9.15
N ARG A 91 -23.62 -8.47 -9.43
CA ARG A 91 -22.24 -8.03 -9.63
C ARG A 91 -21.35 -8.38 -8.43
N TYR A 92 -21.90 -8.37 -7.22
CA TYR A 92 -21.16 -8.62 -6.00
C TYR A 92 -20.71 -10.09 -5.82
N THR A 93 -21.39 -11.03 -6.49
CA THR A 93 -21.08 -12.48 -6.40
C THR A 93 -20.49 -13.04 -7.69
N ARG A 94 -20.61 -12.32 -8.79
CA ARG A 94 -20.19 -12.76 -10.13
C ARG A 94 -18.70 -13.19 -10.19
N PHE A 95 -17.87 -12.62 -9.35
CA PHE A 95 -16.42 -12.83 -9.36
C PHE A 95 -15.91 -13.65 -8.17
N ASP A 96 -16.79 -14.26 -7.39
CA ASP A 96 -16.47 -14.99 -6.16
C ASP A 96 -15.41 -16.04 -6.37
N GLU A 97 -15.51 -16.80 -7.46
CA GLU A 97 -14.55 -17.86 -7.76
C GLU A 97 -13.15 -17.29 -8.01
N TYR A 98 -13.03 -16.21 -8.77
CA TYR A 98 -11.73 -15.57 -9.03
C TYR A 98 -11.14 -14.96 -7.76
N ILE A 99 -11.98 -14.37 -6.91
CA ILE A 99 -11.56 -13.80 -5.63
C ILE A 99 -11.02 -14.91 -4.71
N ARG A 100 -11.76 -16.02 -4.57
CA ARG A 100 -11.31 -17.18 -3.75
C ARG A 100 -9.99 -17.75 -4.24
N GLN A 101 -9.88 -18.01 -5.55
CA GLN A 101 -8.66 -18.56 -6.16
C GLN A 101 -7.46 -17.62 -5.95
N ALA A 102 -7.61 -16.33 -6.20
CA ALA A 102 -6.54 -15.34 -6.02
C ALA A 102 -6.16 -15.20 -4.54
N SER A 103 -7.15 -15.16 -3.64
CA SER A 103 -6.94 -15.08 -2.19
C SER A 103 -6.14 -16.28 -1.68
N ALA A 104 -6.51 -17.49 -2.09
CA ALA A 104 -5.81 -18.72 -1.74
C ALA A 104 -4.38 -18.74 -2.30
N LEU A 105 -4.22 -18.41 -3.59
CA LEU A 105 -2.93 -18.44 -4.27
C LEU A 105 -1.92 -17.46 -3.66
N TYR A 106 -2.36 -16.24 -3.34
CA TYR A 106 -1.49 -15.18 -2.82
C TYR A 106 -1.56 -15.04 -1.30
N GLN A 107 -2.33 -15.88 -0.61
CA GLN A 107 -2.49 -15.84 0.85
C GLN A 107 -2.89 -14.43 1.36
N ILE A 108 -3.79 -13.78 0.66
CA ILE A 108 -4.43 -12.54 1.07
C ILE A 108 -5.85 -12.87 1.53
N PRO A 109 -6.29 -12.42 2.71
CA PRO A 109 -7.64 -12.72 3.20
C PRO A 109 -8.71 -12.29 2.20
N GLU A 110 -9.62 -13.20 1.84
CA GLU A 110 -10.72 -12.92 0.92
C GLU A 110 -11.53 -11.67 1.31
N PRO A 111 -11.86 -11.45 2.61
CA PRO A 111 -12.53 -10.23 3.03
C PRO A 111 -11.77 -8.94 2.67
N LEU A 112 -10.42 -8.98 2.65
CA LEU A 112 -9.61 -7.82 2.26
C LEU A 112 -9.69 -7.58 0.75
N VAL A 113 -9.62 -8.64 -0.05
CA VAL A 113 -9.75 -8.53 -1.52
C VAL A 113 -11.10 -7.92 -1.88
N ARG A 114 -12.18 -8.41 -1.26
CA ARG A 114 -13.54 -7.87 -1.45
C ARG A 114 -13.64 -6.41 -1.05
N ALA A 115 -13.03 -6.02 0.07
CA ALA A 115 -13.02 -4.64 0.53
C ALA A 115 -12.30 -3.70 -0.46
N VAL A 116 -11.19 -4.15 -1.01
CA VAL A 116 -10.46 -3.38 -2.04
C VAL A 116 -11.30 -3.24 -3.30
N ILE A 117 -11.86 -4.34 -3.85
CA ILE A 117 -12.71 -4.30 -5.04
C ILE A 117 -13.93 -3.37 -4.81
N LYS A 118 -14.53 -3.43 -3.63
CA LYS A 118 -15.66 -2.57 -3.26
C LYS A 118 -15.30 -1.08 -3.33
N VAL A 119 -14.15 -0.72 -2.80
CA VAL A 119 -13.70 0.69 -2.76
C VAL A 119 -13.21 1.17 -4.11
N GLU A 120 -12.56 0.30 -4.90
CA GLU A 120 -11.96 0.65 -6.18
C GLU A 120 -12.99 0.81 -7.31
N SER A 121 -13.95 -0.10 -7.41
CA SER A 121 -14.87 -0.16 -8.57
C SER A 121 -16.31 -0.43 -8.21
N ASP A 122 -16.62 -0.69 -6.94
CA ASP A 122 -17.94 -1.23 -6.56
C ASP A 122 -18.34 -2.45 -7.41
N TYR A 123 -17.35 -3.32 -7.71
CA TYR A 123 -17.49 -4.52 -8.52
C TYR A 123 -17.83 -4.27 -10.00
N ASP A 124 -17.60 -3.07 -10.54
CA ASP A 124 -17.73 -2.84 -11.98
C ASP A 124 -16.43 -3.21 -12.71
N PRO A 125 -16.43 -4.27 -13.55
CA PRO A 125 -15.25 -4.69 -14.27
C PRO A 125 -14.82 -3.70 -15.36
N ARG A 126 -15.69 -2.77 -15.76
CA ARG A 126 -15.43 -1.77 -16.79
C ARG A 126 -15.00 -0.42 -16.21
N ALA A 127 -14.83 -0.34 -14.89
CA ALA A 127 -14.45 0.89 -14.24
C ALA A 127 -13.13 1.43 -14.79
N VAL A 128 -13.12 2.70 -15.17
CA VAL A 128 -11.92 3.43 -15.58
C VAL A 128 -11.86 4.72 -14.80
N SER A 129 -10.77 4.93 -14.07
CA SER A 129 -10.56 6.18 -13.33
C SER A 129 -10.06 7.28 -14.25
N TYR A 130 -10.17 8.52 -13.79
CA TYR A 130 -9.59 9.67 -14.47
C TYR A 130 -8.07 9.54 -14.72
N ALA A 131 -7.35 8.88 -13.80
CA ALA A 131 -5.91 8.62 -13.92
C ALA A 131 -5.57 7.43 -14.83
N GLY A 132 -6.57 6.73 -15.39
CA GLY A 132 -6.36 5.58 -16.27
C GLY A 132 -6.24 4.23 -15.56
N ALA A 133 -6.53 4.16 -14.26
CA ALA A 133 -6.67 2.87 -13.58
C ALA A 133 -7.90 2.12 -14.07
N ARG A 134 -7.84 0.78 -14.19
CA ARG A 134 -8.85 -0.03 -14.86
C ARG A 134 -9.28 -1.25 -14.06
N GLY A 135 -10.54 -1.63 -14.27
CA GLY A 135 -11.13 -2.88 -13.85
C GLY A 135 -11.48 -2.95 -12.37
N LEU A 136 -11.78 -4.15 -11.91
CA LEU A 136 -12.31 -4.43 -10.56
C LEU A 136 -11.40 -3.93 -9.44
N MET A 137 -10.10 -4.06 -9.59
CA MET A 137 -9.10 -3.65 -8.60
C MET A 137 -8.33 -2.38 -9.02
N GLN A 138 -8.83 -1.65 -10.03
CA GLN A 138 -8.30 -0.37 -10.48
C GLN A 138 -6.76 -0.36 -10.65
N LEU A 139 -6.27 -1.30 -11.43
CA LEU A 139 -4.83 -1.36 -11.72
C LEU A 139 -4.42 -0.25 -12.66
N MET A 140 -3.34 0.43 -12.34
CA MET A 140 -2.63 1.28 -13.30
C MET A 140 -1.93 0.40 -14.33
N PRO A 141 -1.82 0.83 -15.62
CA PRO A 141 -1.15 0.04 -16.67
C PRO A 141 0.27 -0.41 -16.29
N GLU A 142 1.04 0.45 -15.65
CA GLU A 142 2.39 0.12 -15.18
C GLU A 142 2.37 -0.96 -14.10
N THR A 143 1.44 -0.86 -13.13
CA THR A 143 1.27 -1.87 -12.09
C THR A 143 0.80 -3.19 -12.70
N ALA A 144 -0.13 -3.16 -13.64
CA ALA A 144 -0.61 -4.35 -14.35
C ALA A 144 0.55 -5.07 -15.07
N ALA A 145 1.40 -4.31 -15.78
CA ALA A 145 2.59 -4.87 -16.44
C ALA A 145 3.56 -5.50 -15.43
N ARG A 146 3.85 -4.83 -14.31
CA ARG A 146 4.68 -5.35 -13.22
C ARG A 146 4.10 -6.63 -12.62
N MET A 147 2.78 -6.70 -12.48
CA MET A 147 2.04 -7.86 -11.98
C MET A 147 1.78 -8.91 -13.07
N GLN A 148 2.37 -8.78 -14.26
CA GLN A 148 2.26 -9.72 -15.37
C GLN A 148 0.81 -9.97 -15.81
N VAL A 149 -0.03 -8.96 -15.72
CA VAL A 149 -1.41 -8.97 -16.23
C VAL A 149 -1.36 -8.78 -17.74
N LYS A 150 -1.92 -9.73 -18.49
CA LYS A 150 -1.93 -9.70 -19.96
C LYS A 150 -3.03 -8.81 -20.50
N ASP A 151 -4.23 -8.96 -19.94
CA ASP A 151 -5.37 -8.10 -20.25
C ASP A 151 -5.91 -7.48 -18.97
N ILE A 152 -5.70 -6.19 -18.81
CA ILE A 152 -6.14 -5.41 -17.64
C ILE A 152 -7.67 -5.32 -17.55
N ASN A 153 -8.39 -5.54 -18.65
CA ASN A 153 -9.85 -5.49 -18.70
C ASN A 153 -10.49 -6.86 -18.47
N ASP A 154 -9.71 -7.95 -18.52
CA ASP A 154 -10.19 -9.27 -18.13
C ASP A 154 -10.37 -9.32 -16.60
N PRO A 155 -11.60 -9.65 -16.10
CA PRO A 155 -11.88 -9.66 -14.67
C PRO A 155 -10.98 -10.58 -13.85
N ARG A 156 -10.67 -11.78 -14.38
CA ARG A 156 -9.81 -12.74 -13.69
C ARG A 156 -8.38 -12.23 -13.62
N GLU A 157 -7.82 -11.77 -14.73
CA GLU A 157 -6.45 -11.23 -14.79
C GLU A 157 -6.30 -10.00 -13.88
N ASN A 158 -7.31 -9.13 -13.88
CA ASN A 158 -7.33 -7.93 -13.05
C ASN A 158 -7.34 -8.26 -11.54
N ILE A 159 -8.19 -9.22 -11.11
CA ILE A 159 -8.24 -9.67 -9.71
C ILE A 159 -6.90 -10.32 -9.32
N PHE A 160 -6.38 -11.24 -10.13
CA PHE A 160 -5.12 -11.92 -9.83
C PHE A 160 -3.95 -10.93 -9.75
N GLY A 161 -3.90 -9.96 -10.66
CA GLY A 161 -2.87 -8.91 -10.64
C GLY A 161 -2.98 -8.03 -9.40
N GLY A 162 -4.18 -7.60 -9.04
CA GLY A 162 -4.42 -6.77 -7.87
C GLY A 162 -4.09 -7.46 -6.55
N VAL A 163 -4.50 -8.74 -6.42
CA VAL A 163 -4.18 -9.53 -5.22
C VAL A 163 -2.70 -9.85 -5.14
N ARG A 164 -2.04 -10.11 -6.26
CA ARG A 164 -0.57 -10.24 -6.32
C ARG A 164 0.11 -8.96 -5.84
N TYR A 165 -0.37 -7.79 -6.27
CA TYR A 165 0.19 -6.52 -5.80
C TYR A 165 -0.03 -6.31 -4.30
N LEU A 166 -1.21 -6.66 -3.76
CA LEU A 166 -1.45 -6.65 -2.31
C LEU A 166 -0.46 -7.56 -1.56
N ARG A 167 -0.12 -8.74 -2.10
CA ARG A 167 0.87 -9.63 -1.49
C ARG A 167 2.26 -9.01 -1.50
N VAL A 168 2.68 -8.38 -2.60
CA VAL A 168 3.95 -7.66 -2.68
C VAL A 168 4.02 -6.60 -1.58
N LEU A 169 2.98 -5.79 -1.45
CA LEU A 169 2.90 -4.74 -0.43
C LEU A 169 2.88 -5.31 1.00
N ALA A 170 2.13 -6.38 1.24
CA ALA A 170 2.10 -7.03 2.55
C ALA A 170 3.49 -7.55 2.96
N ASN A 171 4.25 -8.12 2.02
CA ASN A 171 5.61 -8.55 2.30
C ASN A 171 6.56 -7.37 2.52
N MET A 172 6.39 -6.30 1.75
CA MET A 172 7.20 -5.08 1.87
C MET A 172 7.01 -4.39 3.22
N PHE A 173 5.79 -4.39 3.73
CA PHE A 173 5.42 -3.75 4.98
C PHE A 173 5.25 -4.73 6.16
N ASN A 174 5.88 -5.91 6.10
CA ASN A 174 5.88 -6.92 7.17
C ASN A 174 4.49 -7.34 7.67
N GLY A 175 3.51 -7.38 6.77
CA GLY A 175 2.13 -7.75 7.08
C GLY A 175 1.30 -6.62 7.71
N ASP A 176 1.84 -5.40 7.81
CA ASP A 176 1.06 -4.25 8.26
C ASP A 176 -0.05 -3.96 7.25
N LEU A 177 -1.29 -4.14 7.70
CA LEU A 177 -2.48 -3.98 6.87
C LEU A 177 -2.66 -2.55 6.38
N GLU A 178 -2.49 -1.57 7.27
CA GLU A 178 -2.76 -0.17 6.95
C GLU A 178 -1.71 0.37 5.98
N LEU A 179 -0.45 0.01 6.17
CA LEU A 179 0.62 0.38 5.25
C LEU A 179 0.47 -0.32 3.89
N SER A 180 0.05 -1.59 3.88
CA SER A 180 -0.22 -2.32 2.64
C SER A 180 -1.36 -1.69 1.85
N VAL A 181 -2.45 -1.34 2.51
CA VAL A 181 -3.60 -0.66 1.90
C VAL A 181 -3.23 0.76 1.45
N ALA A 182 -2.46 1.49 2.24
CA ALA A 182 -1.96 2.82 1.84
C ALA A 182 -1.05 2.73 0.62
N GLY A 183 -0.16 1.72 0.58
CA GLY A 183 0.73 1.45 -0.55
C GLY A 183 -0.04 1.06 -1.81
N TYR A 184 -1.15 0.35 -1.68
CA TYR A 184 -2.01 0.03 -2.81
C TYR A 184 -2.56 1.28 -3.49
N ASN A 185 -3.00 2.26 -2.71
CA ASN A 185 -3.57 3.51 -3.22
C ASN A 185 -2.50 4.53 -3.63
N ALA A 186 -1.52 4.79 -2.79
CA ALA A 186 -0.52 5.85 -3.00
C ALA A 186 0.75 5.39 -3.72
N GLY A 187 0.94 4.07 -3.86
CA GLY A 187 2.19 3.45 -4.26
C GLY A 187 3.14 3.22 -3.08
N GLU A 188 3.92 2.15 -3.18
CA GLU A 188 4.88 1.74 -2.16
C GLU A 188 5.92 2.81 -1.83
N ASN A 189 6.38 3.54 -2.85
CA ASN A 189 7.40 4.57 -2.68
C ASN A 189 6.93 5.72 -1.79
N ALA A 190 5.66 6.12 -1.88
CA ALA A 190 5.11 7.15 -1.03
C ALA A 190 5.08 6.71 0.44
N VAL A 191 4.64 5.47 0.70
CA VAL A 191 4.62 4.93 2.07
C VAL A 191 6.03 4.83 2.66
N MET A 192 7.01 4.38 1.87
CA MET A 192 8.41 4.33 2.29
C MET A 192 8.98 5.73 2.54
N GLN A 193 8.73 6.68 1.66
CA GLN A 193 9.20 8.06 1.79
C GLN A 193 8.71 8.74 3.07
N TYR A 194 7.44 8.51 3.43
CA TYR A 194 6.86 9.10 4.64
C TYR A 194 7.04 8.24 5.89
N GLY A 195 7.61 7.04 5.76
CA GLY A 195 7.75 6.12 6.89
C GLY A 195 6.41 5.69 7.51
N GLY A 196 5.31 5.77 6.75
CA GLY A 196 3.95 5.53 7.21
C GLY A 196 2.91 5.89 6.17
N ILE A 197 1.64 6.02 6.59
CA ILE A 197 0.57 6.46 5.71
C ILE A 197 0.86 7.89 5.25
N PRO A 198 1.00 8.13 3.93
CA PRO A 198 1.27 9.47 3.40
C PRO A 198 0.20 10.48 3.84
N PRO A 199 0.55 11.77 4.02
CA PRO A 199 -0.39 12.80 4.46
C PRO A 199 -1.37 13.24 3.35
N TYR A 200 -1.66 12.37 2.40
CA TYR A 200 -2.62 12.62 1.33
C TYR A 200 -4.03 12.34 1.85
N ALA A 201 -4.92 13.32 1.80
CA ALA A 201 -6.29 13.18 2.27
C ALA A 201 -6.98 11.97 1.64
N GLN A 202 -6.81 11.79 0.34
CA GLN A 202 -7.35 10.67 -0.42
C GLN A 202 -6.87 9.32 0.10
N THR A 203 -5.57 9.16 0.36
CA THR A 203 -5.02 7.88 0.83
C THR A 203 -5.50 7.54 2.24
N ARG A 204 -5.60 8.55 3.10
CA ARG A 204 -6.16 8.38 4.45
C ARG A 204 -7.62 7.93 4.39
N ASP A 205 -8.43 8.59 3.56
CA ASP A 205 -9.84 8.21 3.33
C ASP A 205 -9.96 6.80 2.75
N TYR A 206 -9.07 6.45 1.83
CA TYR A 206 -9.02 5.12 1.23
C TYR A 206 -8.75 4.04 2.29
N VAL A 207 -7.73 4.22 3.12
CA VAL A 207 -7.40 3.29 4.21
C VAL A 207 -8.58 3.13 5.16
N VAL A 208 -9.24 4.21 5.54
CA VAL A 208 -10.43 4.17 6.40
C VAL A 208 -11.57 3.39 5.74
N LYS A 209 -11.85 3.63 4.45
CA LYS A 209 -12.91 2.94 3.71
C LYS A 209 -12.64 1.43 3.58
N VAL A 210 -11.43 1.06 3.14
CA VAL A 210 -11.05 -0.35 2.99
C VAL A 210 -11.11 -1.07 4.34
N ASN A 211 -10.55 -0.48 5.41
CA ASN A 211 -10.61 -1.07 6.75
C ASN A 211 -12.04 -1.26 7.26
N ARG A 212 -12.95 -0.32 6.97
CA ARG A 212 -14.36 -0.43 7.33
C ARG A 212 -15.03 -1.62 6.65
N PHE A 213 -14.85 -1.78 5.33
CA PHE A 213 -15.39 -2.92 4.59
C PHE A 213 -14.72 -4.22 4.98
N TYR A 214 -13.41 -4.24 5.18
CA TYR A 214 -12.70 -5.42 5.64
C TYR A 214 -13.22 -5.95 6.98
N ARG A 215 -13.40 -5.06 7.97
CA ARG A 215 -14.00 -5.45 9.27
C ARG A 215 -15.40 -6.02 9.09
N ARG A 216 -16.22 -5.39 8.26
CA ARG A 216 -17.59 -5.85 7.96
C ARG A 216 -17.58 -7.24 7.33
N TYR A 217 -16.79 -7.45 6.29
CA TYR A 217 -16.74 -8.74 5.59
C TYR A 217 -16.20 -9.88 6.46
N ARG A 218 -15.32 -9.60 7.41
CA ARG A 218 -14.83 -10.60 8.37
C ARG A 218 -15.89 -11.12 9.32
N THR A 219 -16.96 -10.39 9.57
CA THR A 219 -18.01 -10.77 10.55
C THR A 219 -19.14 -11.54 9.90
N ILE A 220 -19.14 -11.70 8.60
CA ILE A 220 -20.20 -12.36 7.84
C ILE A 220 -19.77 -13.79 7.52
N PRO A 221 -20.50 -14.81 8.02
CA PRO A 221 -20.13 -16.21 7.84
C PRO A 221 -20.15 -16.67 6.38
N ASP A 222 -21.06 -16.12 5.57
CA ASP A 222 -21.13 -16.35 4.12
C ASP A 222 -20.91 -15.03 3.37
N LEU A 223 -19.71 -14.89 2.80
CA LEU A 223 -19.33 -13.70 2.06
C LEU A 223 -20.12 -13.52 0.75
N ALA A 224 -20.64 -14.61 0.19
CA ALA A 224 -21.55 -14.54 -0.97
C ALA A 224 -22.89 -13.91 -0.57
N GLU A 225 -23.35 -14.16 0.65
CA GLU A 225 -24.54 -13.54 1.20
C GLU A 225 -24.33 -12.07 1.54
N ALA A 226 -23.15 -11.72 2.06
CA ALA A 226 -22.75 -10.35 2.35
C ALA A 226 -22.85 -9.43 1.14
N SER A 227 -22.43 -9.93 0.00
CA SER A 227 -22.43 -9.18 -1.25
C SER A 227 -23.85 -8.85 -1.73
N ARG A 228 -24.83 -9.72 -1.43
CA ARG A 228 -26.24 -9.50 -1.77
C ARG A 228 -26.87 -8.35 -0.96
N TRP A 229 -26.44 -8.17 0.29
CA TRP A 229 -27.00 -7.14 1.18
C TRP A 229 -26.54 -5.72 0.82
N GLU A 230 -25.39 -5.57 0.18
CA GLU A 230 -24.86 -4.25 -0.20
C GLU A 230 -25.64 -3.58 -1.32
N GLY A 231 -26.35 -4.37 -2.15
CA GLY A 231 -27.30 -3.86 -3.13
C GLY A 231 -28.62 -3.37 -2.51
N ALA A 232 -28.94 -3.80 -1.29
CA ALA A 232 -30.18 -3.52 -0.63
C ALA A 232 -30.15 -2.38 0.41
N VAL A 233 -28.97 -2.01 0.89
CA VAL A 233 -28.81 -0.99 1.95
C VAL A 233 -27.84 0.08 1.49
N ALA A 234 -28.38 1.20 1.02
CA ALA A 234 -27.59 2.44 0.99
C ALA A 234 -27.08 2.70 2.42
N LEU A 235 -25.76 2.67 2.61
CA LEU A 235 -25.18 2.98 3.91
C LEU A 235 -25.66 4.37 4.35
N PRO A 236 -26.13 4.55 5.59
CA PRO A 236 -26.43 5.88 6.09
C PRO A 236 -25.17 6.74 5.99
N ASP A 237 -25.33 7.92 5.44
CA ASP A 237 -24.27 8.92 5.33
C ASP A 237 -23.70 9.18 6.73
N PRO A 238 -22.36 8.97 6.96
CA PRO A 238 -21.76 9.23 8.25
C PRO A 238 -21.71 10.73 8.59
N SER A 239 -22.07 11.60 7.64
CA SER A 239 -22.10 13.06 7.85
C SER A 239 -23.40 13.56 8.51
N GLY A 240 -24.18 12.70 9.18
CA GLY A 240 -25.41 13.05 9.90
C GLY A 240 -25.51 14.49 10.36
N SER A 241 -25.74 15.39 9.39
CA SER A 241 -26.16 16.76 9.67
C SER A 241 -27.65 16.72 9.94
N ARG A 242 -28.00 16.79 11.20
CA ARG A 242 -29.27 17.40 11.62
C ARG A 242 -29.02 18.85 11.92
#